data_70fda75e241a3c35575601a50bb86c52
#
_entry.id   70fda75e241a3c35575601a50bb86c52
#
_cell.length_a   1.000
_cell.length_b   1.000
_cell.length_c   1.000
_cell.angle_alpha   90.00
_cell.angle_beta   90.00
_cell.angle_gamma   90.00
#
_symmetry.space_group_name_H-M   'P 1'
#
loop_
_entity.id
_entity.type
_entity.pdbx_description
1 polymer ?
#
loop_
_entity_poly.entity_id
_entity_poly.type
_entity_poly.pdbx_seq_one_letter_code
_entity_poly.pdbx_strand_id
1 'polypeptide(L)'
;SGKYLYYMDSDDKIDSDIFEKMYSASRDASPTVVMFGAVEEYYDKTGKLYMTNPVSYESKALSGKENVAKEVIKIENTTLFGYLWNKIYLKDAVFSSGVTFCDMPLNEDFKFNIDFFRYVDSMVILDDTAYHYAKRDNQSLTCRFVKNYFELQEMRINELLGFYRENGMCDGDILKNLAGIYVRSVFSALEKNNDKRSGMSGKDRKDWLKAQLKSELYKELMPYAEPDSRLVKIMADQLKGGNTGVLLFTGKFIAAVK
;
A
#
# COMPACT_ATOMS: atom_id res chain seq x y z
N SER A 1 13.57 20.30 17.74
CA SER A 1 14.42 21.32 17.11
C SER A 1 14.86 20.94 15.67
N GLY A 2 14.63 19.69 15.21
CA GLY A 2 15.00 19.25 13.87
C GLY A 2 14.13 19.86 12.75
N LYS A 3 14.72 19.95 11.55
CA LYS A 3 14.02 20.43 10.34
C LYS A 3 13.09 19.38 9.75
N TYR A 4 13.41 18.10 9.90
CA TYR A 4 12.64 16.97 9.43
C TYR A 4 12.14 16.11 10.58
N LEU A 5 11.00 15.45 10.37
CA LEU A 5 10.47 14.39 11.22
C LEU A 5 10.79 13.04 10.58
N TYR A 6 11.16 12.08 11.40
CA TYR A 6 11.33 10.68 11.04
C TYR A 6 10.54 9.81 12.01
N TYR A 7 9.75 8.90 11.46
CA TYR A 7 8.98 7.90 12.21
C TYR A 7 9.68 6.55 12.08
N MET A 8 9.85 5.83 13.16
CA MET A 8 10.51 4.53 13.16
C MET A 8 9.80 3.59 14.12
N ASP A 9 9.59 2.34 13.70
CA ASP A 9 9.07 1.32 14.58
C ASP A 9 10.16 0.84 15.55
N SER A 10 9.79 0.61 16.81
CA SER A 10 10.76 0.33 17.89
C SER A 10 11.42 -1.04 17.81
N ASP A 11 10.88 -1.94 17.00
CA ASP A 11 11.35 -3.32 16.82
C ASP A 11 12.11 -3.56 15.50
N ASP A 12 12.29 -2.49 14.71
CA ASP A 12 13.01 -2.51 13.43
C ASP A 12 14.43 -1.92 13.56
N LYS A 13 15.18 -1.97 12.45
CA LYS A 13 16.56 -1.49 12.37
C LYS A 13 16.77 -0.63 11.13
N ILE A 14 17.76 0.23 11.19
CA ILE A 14 18.20 1.05 10.06
C ILE A 14 19.73 0.95 9.91
N ASP A 15 20.22 1.14 8.69
CA ASP A 15 21.65 1.28 8.43
C ASP A 15 22.19 2.59 9.01
N SER A 16 23.41 2.55 9.51
CA SER A 16 24.01 3.68 10.25
C SER A 16 24.24 4.93 9.41
N ASP A 17 24.34 4.80 8.09
CA ASP A 17 24.64 5.87 7.14
C ASP A 17 23.38 6.53 6.53
N ILE A 18 22.17 6.00 6.82
CA ILE A 18 20.95 6.51 6.20
C ILE A 18 20.67 7.97 6.55
N PHE A 19 20.98 8.40 7.78
CA PHE A 19 20.79 9.79 8.18
C PHE A 19 21.69 10.75 7.42
N GLU A 20 22.93 10.34 7.11
CA GLU A 20 23.85 11.13 6.29
C GLU A 20 23.35 11.24 4.85
N LYS A 21 22.86 10.13 4.28
CA LYS A 21 22.26 10.09 2.94
C LYS A 21 21.02 10.99 2.86
N MET A 22 20.09 10.87 3.82
CA MET A 22 18.88 11.72 3.88
C MET A 22 19.24 13.21 4.06
N TYR A 23 20.23 13.52 4.91
CA TYR A 23 20.70 14.89 5.10
C TYR A 23 21.28 15.45 3.80
N SER A 24 22.12 14.69 3.12
CA SER A 24 22.73 15.08 1.84
C SER A 24 21.66 15.33 0.77
N ALA A 25 20.65 14.47 0.69
CA ALA A 25 19.53 14.62 -0.24
C ALA A 25 18.61 15.82 0.08
N SER A 26 18.57 16.24 1.34
CA SER A 26 17.69 17.33 1.79
C SER A 26 18.38 18.69 1.90
N ARG A 27 19.71 18.74 1.87
CA ARG A 27 20.51 19.93 2.21
C ARG A 27 20.23 21.09 1.26
N ASP A 28 20.29 20.85 -0.03
CA ASP A 28 20.33 21.93 -1.03
C ASP A 28 18.91 22.36 -1.48
N ALA A 29 17.98 21.41 -1.66
CA ALA A 29 16.65 21.66 -2.19
C ALA A 29 15.55 21.72 -1.12
N SER A 30 15.82 21.26 0.10
CA SER A 30 14.84 21.19 1.19
C SER A 30 13.50 20.56 0.75
N PRO A 31 13.51 19.35 0.16
CA PRO A 31 12.30 18.72 -0.35
C PRO A 31 11.29 18.50 0.78
N THR A 32 10.00 18.51 0.45
CA THR A 32 8.92 18.25 1.41
C THR A 32 9.01 16.83 1.98
N VAL A 33 9.45 15.86 1.14
CA VAL A 33 9.65 14.46 1.53
C VAL A 33 10.97 13.93 0.96
N VAL A 34 11.72 13.17 1.74
CA VAL A 34 12.77 12.26 1.22
C VAL A 34 12.33 10.84 1.52
N MET A 35 12.34 9.96 0.53
CA MET A 35 11.93 8.56 0.64
C MET A 35 13.09 7.63 0.26
N PHE A 36 13.10 6.44 0.83
CA PHE A 36 14.01 5.34 0.52
C PHE A 36 13.28 3.99 0.61
N GLY A 37 13.93 2.92 0.20
CA GLY A 37 13.38 1.56 0.24
C GLY A 37 13.68 0.84 1.55
N ALA A 38 13.40 -0.47 1.55
CA ALA A 38 13.56 -1.33 2.72
C ALA A 38 14.01 -2.74 2.33
N VAL A 39 14.59 -3.46 3.28
CA VAL A 39 14.75 -4.91 3.25
C VAL A 39 13.69 -5.53 4.15
N GLU A 40 12.77 -6.29 3.57
CA GLU A 40 11.86 -7.14 4.34
C GLU A 40 12.63 -8.37 4.82
N GLU A 41 12.71 -8.56 6.13
CA GLU A 41 13.40 -9.66 6.77
C GLU A 41 12.41 -10.66 7.36
N TYR A 42 12.37 -11.87 6.82
CA TYR A 42 11.42 -12.90 7.24
C TYR A 42 12.08 -13.84 8.25
N TYR A 43 11.52 -13.88 9.45
CA TYR A 43 11.98 -14.71 10.56
C TYR A 43 11.01 -15.87 10.82
N ASP A 44 11.57 -17.05 11.06
CA ASP A 44 10.79 -18.20 11.47
C ASP A 44 10.34 -18.12 12.96
N LYS A 45 9.60 -19.14 13.41
CA LYS A 45 9.10 -19.22 14.80
C LYS A 45 10.22 -19.31 15.86
N THR A 46 11.45 -19.65 15.45
CA THR A 46 12.62 -19.72 16.34
C THR A 46 13.37 -18.39 16.39
N GLY A 47 12.96 -17.38 15.59
CA GLY A 47 13.64 -16.10 15.45
C GLY A 47 14.82 -16.13 14.49
N LYS A 48 14.97 -17.18 13.68
CA LYS A 48 16.02 -17.27 12.66
C LYS A 48 15.56 -16.61 11.37
N LEU A 49 16.39 -15.72 10.83
CA LEU A 49 16.21 -15.13 9.51
C LEU A 49 16.35 -16.23 8.44
N TYR A 50 15.33 -16.40 7.58
CA TYR A 50 15.34 -17.39 6.52
C TYR A 50 15.20 -16.81 5.11
N MET A 51 14.72 -15.58 4.98
CA MET A 51 14.55 -14.92 3.69
C MET A 51 14.66 -13.41 3.86
N THR A 52 15.25 -12.73 2.88
CA THR A 52 15.23 -11.28 2.72
C THR A 52 14.64 -10.91 1.37
N ASN A 53 13.90 -9.81 1.32
CA ASN A 53 13.33 -9.27 0.10
C ASN A 53 13.60 -7.75 0.05
N PRO A 54 14.61 -7.29 -0.71
CA PRO A 54 14.84 -5.87 -0.87
C PRO A 54 13.74 -5.27 -1.75
N VAL A 55 13.17 -4.16 -1.31
CA VAL A 55 12.17 -3.36 -2.02
C VAL A 55 12.72 -1.95 -2.14
N SER A 56 13.09 -1.54 -3.35
CA SER A 56 13.59 -0.19 -3.63
C SER A 56 12.77 0.48 -4.74
N TYR A 57 13.06 1.72 -4.95
CA TYR A 57 12.55 2.52 -6.05
C TYR A 57 13.68 3.31 -6.69
N GLU A 58 13.61 3.57 -8.00
CA GLU A 58 14.64 4.32 -8.70
C GLU A 58 14.86 5.72 -8.11
N SER A 59 16.12 6.16 -8.03
CA SER A 59 16.47 7.50 -7.56
C SER A 59 15.84 8.58 -8.43
N LYS A 60 15.13 9.51 -7.80
CA LYS A 60 14.46 10.63 -8.46
C LYS A 60 14.44 11.87 -7.60
N ALA A 61 14.54 13.04 -8.23
CA ALA A 61 14.18 14.32 -7.63
C ALA A 61 12.95 14.86 -8.38
N LEU A 62 11.86 15.08 -7.65
CA LEU A 62 10.58 15.51 -8.17
C LEU A 62 10.27 16.91 -7.66
N SER A 63 9.84 17.80 -8.54
CA SER A 63 9.39 19.14 -8.22
C SER A 63 8.05 19.43 -8.90
N GLY A 64 7.16 20.05 -8.16
CA GLY A 64 5.78 20.34 -8.54
C GLY A 64 4.82 19.21 -8.15
N LYS A 65 3.65 19.60 -7.62
CA LYS A 65 2.59 18.70 -7.13
C LYS A 65 2.20 17.63 -8.15
N GLU A 66 2.07 18.01 -9.42
CA GLU A 66 1.69 17.11 -10.50
C GLU A 66 2.71 15.97 -10.68
N ASN A 67 4.01 16.30 -10.69
CA ASN A 67 5.07 15.29 -10.84
C ASN A 67 5.12 14.33 -9.63
N VAL A 68 4.95 14.86 -8.42
CA VAL A 68 4.85 14.05 -7.21
C VAL A 68 3.62 13.14 -7.28
N ALA A 69 2.45 13.68 -7.63
CA ALA A 69 1.22 12.89 -7.72
C ALA A 69 1.31 11.76 -8.74
N LYS A 70 1.90 12.00 -9.93
CA LYS A 70 2.15 10.95 -10.94
C LYS A 70 2.99 9.79 -10.43
N GLU A 71 3.86 10.06 -9.45
CA GLU A 71 4.73 9.02 -8.91
C GLU A 71 4.07 8.21 -7.78
N VAL A 72 3.09 8.77 -7.06
CA VAL A 72 2.41 8.12 -5.92
C VAL A 72 1.91 6.72 -6.27
N ILE A 73 1.17 6.53 -7.38
CA ILE A 73 0.60 5.22 -7.74
C ILE A 73 1.69 4.20 -8.09
N LYS A 74 2.80 4.64 -8.66
CA LYS A 74 3.92 3.75 -9.00
C LYS A 74 4.64 3.29 -7.73
N ILE A 75 4.85 4.20 -6.78
CA ILE A 75 5.40 3.87 -5.46
C ILE A 75 4.43 2.96 -4.69
N GLU A 76 3.11 3.22 -4.78
CA GLU A 76 2.08 2.36 -4.17
C GLU A 76 2.12 0.92 -4.72
N ASN A 77 2.40 0.74 -6.01
CA ASN A 77 2.55 -0.60 -6.59
C ASN A 77 3.75 -1.39 -6.05
N THR A 78 4.75 -0.70 -5.50
CA THR A 78 5.88 -1.33 -4.77
C THR A 78 5.60 -1.54 -3.29
N THR A 79 4.44 -1.13 -2.80
CA THR A 79 4.04 -1.10 -1.38
C THR A 79 4.74 -0.05 -0.51
N LEU A 80 5.72 0.67 -1.01
CA LEU A 80 6.52 1.63 -0.24
C LEU A 80 5.77 2.91 0.13
N PHE A 81 4.69 3.27 -0.60
CA PHE A 81 3.97 4.50 -0.35
C PHE A 81 3.30 4.53 1.03
N GLY A 82 2.71 3.41 1.44
CA GLY A 82 1.92 3.33 2.67
C GLY A 82 2.73 3.45 3.96
N TYR A 83 4.03 3.18 3.95
CA TYR A 83 4.84 3.19 5.16
C TYR A 83 5.30 4.59 5.56
N LEU A 84 5.42 4.86 6.87
CA LEU A 84 5.99 6.09 7.42
C LEU A 84 7.51 6.00 7.58
N TRP A 85 7.99 4.86 8.02
CA TRP A 85 9.37 4.62 8.43
C TRP A 85 10.41 4.68 7.30
N ASN A 86 9.99 4.68 6.04
CA ASN A 86 10.87 4.86 4.89
C ASN A 86 10.91 6.30 4.34
N LYS A 87 10.50 7.27 5.16
CA LYS A 87 10.43 8.68 4.76
C LYS A 87 10.86 9.61 5.87
N ILE A 88 11.46 10.74 5.48
CA ILE A 88 11.51 11.94 6.34
C ILE A 88 10.61 13.00 5.75
N TYR A 89 9.97 13.76 6.61
CA TYR A 89 8.96 14.76 6.31
C TYR A 89 9.43 16.13 6.76
N LEU A 90 9.33 17.14 5.90
CA LEU A 90 9.61 18.50 6.30
C LEU A 90 8.65 18.91 7.42
N LYS A 91 9.20 19.16 8.61
CA LYS A 91 8.42 19.37 9.84
C LYS A 91 7.38 20.48 9.70
N ASP A 92 7.78 21.62 9.17
CA ASP A 92 6.91 22.79 9.06
C ASP A 92 5.76 22.52 8.06
N ALA A 93 6.00 21.71 7.01
CA ALA A 93 4.95 21.29 6.08
C ALA A 93 3.94 20.34 6.77
N VAL A 94 4.39 19.40 7.60
CA VAL A 94 3.48 18.53 8.36
C VAL A 94 2.60 19.35 9.30
N PHE A 95 3.18 20.24 10.10
CA PHE A 95 2.39 21.07 11.01
C PHE A 95 1.44 22.04 10.31
N SER A 96 1.88 22.64 9.20
CA SER A 96 1.06 23.57 8.42
C SER A 96 -0.09 22.89 7.70
N SER A 97 0.06 21.61 7.33
CA SER A 97 -1.00 20.84 6.66
C SER A 97 -2.19 20.54 7.59
N GLY A 98 -1.96 20.50 8.91
CA GLY A 98 -2.97 20.09 9.89
C GLY A 98 -3.31 18.59 9.85
N VAL A 99 -2.58 17.79 9.05
CA VAL A 99 -2.80 16.34 8.97
C VAL A 99 -2.40 15.66 10.27
N THR A 100 -3.25 14.77 10.75
CA THR A 100 -3.06 14.01 11.99
C THR A 100 -3.30 12.53 11.75
N PHE A 101 -2.77 11.69 12.63
CA PHE A 101 -3.09 10.26 12.62
C PHE A 101 -4.55 10.02 13.00
N CYS A 102 -5.20 9.09 12.30
CA CYS A 102 -6.53 8.63 12.64
C CYS A 102 -6.44 7.31 13.43
N ASP A 103 -7.43 7.09 14.32
CA ASP A 103 -7.55 5.83 15.06
C ASP A 103 -8.24 4.78 14.18
N MET A 104 -7.43 3.91 13.57
CA MET A 104 -7.92 2.81 12.74
C MET A 104 -7.02 1.57 12.87
N PRO A 105 -7.58 0.37 12.74
CA PRO A 105 -6.86 -0.88 13.03
C PRO A 105 -5.84 -1.29 11.95
N LEU A 106 -5.86 -0.65 10.80
CA LEU A 106 -4.98 -0.91 9.66
C LEU A 106 -5.01 0.27 8.70
N ASN A 107 -3.91 0.53 7.99
CA ASN A 107 -3.76 1.61 7.00
C ASN A 107 -3.73 3.04 7.60
N GLU A 108 -3.51 3.22 8.90
CA GLU A 108 -3.34 4.53 9.53
C GLU A 108 -2.18 5.32 8.92
N ASP A 109 -1.06 4.63 8.67
CA ASP A 109 0.13 5.17 8.01
C ASP A 109 -0.17 5.60 6.56
N PHE A 110 -0.85 4.74 5.83
CA PHE A 110 -1.29 5.06 4.47
C PHE A 110 -2.21 6.29 4.47
N LYS A 111 -3.17 6.35 5.39
CA LYS A 111 -4.11 7.48 5.49
C LYS A 111 -3.38 8.78 5.79
N PHE A 112 -2.43 8.77 6.73
CA PHE A 112 -1.57 9.91 6.99
C PHE A 112 -0.80 10.33 5.73
N ASN A 113 -0.16 9.38 5.05
CA ASN A 113 0.60 9.67 3.83
C ASN A 113 -0.29 10.28 2.74
N ILE A 114 -1.43 9.66 2.40
CA ILE A 114 -2.27 10.16 1.31
C ILE A 114 -2.84 11.54 1.60
N ASP A 115 -3.19 11.83 2.85
CA ASP A 115 -3.65 13.15 3.26
C ASP A 115 -2.51 14.18 3.20
N PHE A 116 -1.31 13.83 3.68
CA PHE A 116 -0.17 14.72 3.64
C PHE A 116 0.32 14.99 2.21
N PHE A 117 0.27 13.98 1.32
CA PHE A 117 0.71 14.14 -0.07
C PHE A 117 -0.14 15.11 -0.89
N ARG A 118 -1.30 15.53 -0.42
CA ARG A 118 -2.05 16.69 -0.99
C ARG A 118 -1.29 18.01 -0.86
N TYR A 119 -0.32 18.07 0.05
CA TYR A 119 0.49 19.27 0.34
C TYR A 119 1.95 19.14 -0.13
N VAL A 120 2.36 17.97 -0.61
CA VAL A 120 3.73 17.71 -1.06
C VAL A 120 3.93 18.25 -2.48
N ASP A 121 4.88 19.18 -2.63
CA ASP A 121 5.26 19.78 -3.89
C ASP A 121 6.67 19.41 -4.36
N SER A 122 7.45 18.76 -3.50
CA SER A 122 8.81 18.32 -3.80
C SER A 122 9.16 17.04 -3.05
N MET A 123 9.82 16.12 -3.74
CA MET A 123 10.19 14.82 -3.18
C MET A 123 11.52 14.36 -3.76
N VAL A 124 12.38 13.80 -2.91
CA VAL A 124 13.56 13.07 -3.33
C VAL A 124 13.39 11.60 -2.97
N ILE A 125 13.68 10.72 -3.91
CA ILE A 125 13.67 9.27 -3.72
C ILE A 125 15.12 8.80 -3.84
N LEU A 126 15.59 8.03 -2.87
CA LEU A 126 16.89 7.39 -2.86
C LEU A 126 16.71 5.92 -3.23
N ASP A 127 17.50 5.44 -4.17
CA ASP A 127 17.63 3.99 -4.46
C ASP A 127 18.52 3.37 -3.37
N ASP A 128 17.94 3.19 -2.21
CA ASP A 128 18.57 2.67 -1.01
C ASP A 128 17.59 1.79 -0.25
N THR A 129 18.06 0.78 0.44
CA THR A 129 17.21 -0.17 1.20
C THR A 129 17.62 -0.22 2.67
N ALA A 130 17.91 0.95 3.25
CA ALA A 130 18.50 1.08 4.58
C ALA A 130 17.57 0.79 5.75
N TYR A 131 16.29 0.49 5.54
CA TYR A 131 15.36 0.09 6.58
C TYR A 131 15.18 -1.42 6.60
N HIS A 132 15.36 -2.05 7.75
CA HIS A 132 15.21 -3.49 7.95
C HIS A 132 13.87 -3.78 8.62
N TYR A 133 12.86 -4.12 7.82
CA TYR A 133 11.52 -4.41 8.29
C TYR A 133 11.39 -5.88 8.70
N ALA A 134 11.32 -6.12 10.00
CA ALA A 134 11.29 -7.46 10.57
C ALA A 134 9.89 -8.09 10.52
N LYS A 135 9.68 -9.03 9.60
CA LYS A 135 8.45 -9.84 9.47
C LYS A 135 8.58 -11.12 10.29
N ARG A 136 7.96 -11.15 11.48
CA ARG A 136 7.99 -12.30 12.40
C ARG A 136 6.65 -13.03 12.36
N ASP A 137 6.71 -14.36 12.14
CA ASP A 137 5.54 -15.25 12.28
C ASP A 137 4.94 -15.09 13.69
N ASN A 138 3.65 -14.75 13.77
CA ASN A 138 2.83 -14.62 14.99
C ASN A 138 2.94 -13.31 15.81
N GLN A 139 3.76 -12.33 15.48
CA GLN A 139 3.86 -11.09 16.26
C GLN A 139 3.47 -9.82 15.50
N SER A 140 3.52 -9.83 14.17
CA SER A 140 3.19 -8.65 13.36
C SER A 140 1.68 -8.35 13.37
N LEU A 141 1.32 -7.07 13.47
CA LEU A 141 -0.06 -6.59 13.31
C LEU A 141 -0.66 -7.02 11.95
N THR A 142 0.18 -7.11 10.92
CA THR A 142 -0.21 -7.56 9.58
C THR A 142 -0.57 -9.05 9.50
N CYS A 143 -0.11 -9.88 10.46
CA CYS A 143 -0.49 -11.30 10.59
C CYS A 143 -1.78 -11.50 11.36
N ARG A 144 -2.31 -10.47 12.04
CA ARG A 144 -3.58 -10.55 12.74
C ARG A 144 -4.72 -10.66 11.74
N PHE A 145 -5.73 -11.45 12.10
CA PHE A 145 -6.96 -11.50 11.34
C PHE A 145 -7.74 -10.19 11.52
N VAL A 146 -8.00 -9.49 10.42
CA VAL A 146 -8.79 -8.26 10.39
C VAL A 146 -10.15 -8.59 9.79
N LYS A 147 -11.23 -8.51 10.59
CA LYS A 147 -12.58 -8.92 10.20
C LYS A 147 -13.14 -8.13 9.02
N ASN A 148 -12.86 -6.83 8.97
CA ASN A 148 -13.31 -5.90 7.93
C ASN A 148 -12.18 -5.56 6.95
N TYR A 149 -11.38 -6.56 6.58
CA TYR A 149 -10.19 -6.35 5.73
C TYR A 149 -10.52 -5.71 4.39
N PHE A 150 -11.58 -6.15 3.72
CA PHE A 150 -11.92 -5.63 2.40
C PHE A 150 -12.38 -4.17 2.48
N GLU A 151 -13.18 -3.82 3.47
CA GLU A 151 -13.64 -2.44 3.69
C GLU A 151 -12.46 -1.47 3.89
N LEU A 152 -11.39 -1.92 4.55
CA LEU A 152 -10.16 -1.13 4.69
C LEU A 152 -9.39 -0.99 3.38
N GLN A 153 -9.39 -2.03 2.53
CA GLN A 153 -8.81 -1.94 1.18
C GLN A 153 -9.65 -1.06 0.25
N GLU A 154 -10.97 -1.17 0.34
CA GLU A 154 -11.90 -0.32 -0.41
C GLU A 154 -11.71 1.16 -0.03
N MET A 155 -11.59 1.47 1.26
CA MET A 155 -11.27 2.81 1.74
C MET A 155 -9.95 3.30 1.13
N ARG A 156 -8.88 2.48 1.18
CA ARG A 156 -7.55 2.81 0.61
C ARG A 156 -7.65 3.15 -0.89
N ILE A 157 -8.39 2.37 -1.66
CA ILE A 157 -8.58 2.61 -3.10
C ILE A 157 -9.38 3.89 -3.34
N ASN A 158 -10.43 4.14 -2.55
CA ASN A 158 -11.23 5.36 -2.65
C ASN A 158 -10.43 6.62 -2.29
N GLU A 159 -9.52 6.54 -1.32
CA GLU A 159 -8.61 7.64 -0.99
C GLU A 159 -7.65 7.96 -2.15
N LEU A 160 -7.09 6.94 -2.80
CA LEU A 160 -6.27 7.13 -4.00
C LEU A 160 -7.09 7.72 -5.15
N LEU A 161 -8.29 7.21 -5.41
CA LEU A 161 -9.21 7.77 -6.41
C LEU A 161 -9.51 9.24 -6.13
N GLY A 162 -9.85 9.57 -4.88
CA GLY A 162 -10.08 10.94 -4.42
C GLY A 162 -8.88 11.83 -4.69
N PHE A 163 -7.69 11.39 -4.29
CA PHE A 163 -6.43 12.10 -4.51
C PHE A 163 -6.20 12.41 -6.00
N TYR A 164 -6.41 11.45 -6.89
CA TYR A 164 -6.22 11.66 -8.33
C TYR A 164 -7.32 12.52 -8.96
N ARG A 165 -8.56 12.41 -8.50
CA ARG A 165 -9.67 13.27 -8.94
C ARG A 165 -9.43 14.73 -8.56
N GLU A 166 -9.01 14.99 -7.32
CA GLU A 166 -8.68 16.34 -6.82
C GLU A 166 -7.55 16.99 -7.60
N ASN A 167 -6.60 16.18 -8.09
CA ASN A 167 -5.48 16.67 -8.92
C ASN A 167 -5.82 16.72 -10.43
N GLY A 168 -7.03 16.35 -10.85
CA GLY A 168 -7.42 16.30 -12.26
C GLY A 168 -6.66 15.23 -13.08
N MET A 169 -6.16 14.18 -12.43
CA MET A 169 -5.25 13.18 -12.99
C MET A 169 -5.83 11.77 -13.03
N CYS A 170 -7.14 11.64 -12.93
CA CYS A 170 -7.81 10.33 -12.96
C CYS A 170 -7.96 9.83 -14.41
N ASP A 171 -6.84 9.54 -15.06
CA ASP A 171 -6.75 9.05 -16.44
C ASP A 171 -6.71 7.52 -16.53
N GLY A 172 -6.61 6.98 -17.77
CA GLY A 172 -6.61 5.55 -18.04
C GLY A 172 -5.45 4.79 -17.37
N ASP A 173 -4.27 5.40 -17.27
CA ASP A 173 -3.11 4.75 -16.65
C ASP A 173 -3.28 4.66 -15.12
N ILE A 174 -3.78 5.71 -14.49
CA ILE A 174 -4.10 5.71 -13.06
C ILE A 174 -5.21 4.68 -12.78
N LEU A 175 -6.28 4.70 -13.57
CA LEU A 175 -7.39 3.74 -13.41
C LEU A 175 -6.95 2.29 -13.66
N LYS A 176 -6.04 2.03 -14.61
CA LYS A 176 -5.43 0.71 -14.83
C LYS A 176 -4.69 0.21 -13.58
N ASN A 177 -3.86 1.07 -12.97
CA ASN A 177 -3.12 0.73 -11.77
C ASN A 177 -4.06 0.48 -10.58
N LEU A 178 -5.04 1.36 -10.35
CA LEU A 178 -6.04 1.19 -9.30
C LEU A 178 -6.88 -0.07 -9.50
N ALA A 179 -7.24 -0.41 -10.73
CA ALA A 179 -7.92 -1.66 -11.06
C ALA A 179 -7.07 -2.89 -10.69
N GLY A 180 -5.76 -2.84 -10.93
CA GLY A 180 -4.83 -3.88 -10.50
C GLY A 180 -4.79 -4.05 -8.98
N ILE A 181 -4.78 -2.94 -8.23
CA ILE A 181 -4.86 -2.95 -6.75
C ILE A 181 -6.21 -3.54 -6.31
N TYR A 182 -7.32 -3.09 -6.91
CA TYR A 182 -8.66 -3.59 -6.61
C TYR A 182 -8.78 -5.10 -6.82
N VAL A 183 -8.30 -5.62 -7.96
CA VAL A 183 -8.30 -7.05 -8.26
C VAL A 183 -7.55 -7.84 -7.17
N ARG A 184 -6.34 -7.42 -6.81
CA ARG A 184 -5.56 -8.06 -5.73
C ARG A 184 -6.30 -8.02 -4.39
N SER A 185 -6.93 -6.89 -4.07
CA SER A 185 -7.69 -6.71 -2.82
C SER A 185 -8.89 -7.64 -2.72
N VAL A 186 -9.65 -7.82 -3.81
CA VAL A 186 -10.78 -8.76 -3.86
C VAL A 186 -10.31 -10.19 -3.64
N PHE A 187 -9.22 -10.64 -4.28
CA PHE A 187 -8.72 -11.99 -4.09
C PHE A 187 -8.11 -12.23 -2.69
N SER A 188 -7.45 -11.22 -2.13
CA SER A 188 -7.00 -11.26 -0.73
C SER A 188 -8.18 -11.34 0.25
N ALA A 189 -9.27 -10.64 -0.04
CA ALA A 189 -10.50 -10.76 0.76
C ALA A 189 -11.17 -12.13 0.59
N LEU A 190 -11.20 -12.68 -0.61
CA LEU A 190 -11.71 -14.05 -0.85
C LEU A 190 -10.92 -15.08 -0.05
N GLU A 191 -9.59 -14.94 0.04
CA GLU A 191 -8.74 -15.77 0.91
C GLU A 191 -9.14 -15.62 2.39
N LYS A 192 -9.15 -14.38 2.90
CA LYS A 192 -9.44 -14.08 4.31
C LYS A 192 -10.86 -14.48 4.72
N ASN A 193 -11.82 -14.36 3.83
CA ASN A 193 -13.20 -14.79 4.06
C ASN A 193 -13.33 -16.33 4.21
N ASN A 194 -12.31 -17.10 3.79
CA ASN A 194 -12.23 -18.55 4.04
C ASN A 194 -11.57 -18.90 5.39
N ASP A 195 -10.93 -17.95 6.07
CA ASP A 195 -10.42 -18.15 7.42
C ASP A 195 -11.57 -18.40 8.40
N LYS A 196 -11.40 -19.39 9.30
CA LYS A 196 -12.41 -19.74 10.32
C LYS A 196 -12.77 -18.54 11.21
N ARG A 197 -11.82 -17.63 11.45
CA ARG A 197 -11.99 -16.42 12.27
C ARG A 197 -12.95 -15.41 11.62
N SER A 198 -13.21 -15.51 10.31
CA SER A 198 -14.20 -14.66 9.63
C SER A 198 -15.63 -14.92 10.12
N GLY A 199 -15.93 -16.14 10.58
CA GLY A 199 -17.27 -16.58 10.93
C GLY A 199 -18.22 -16.69 9.74
N MET A 200 -17.77 -16.48 8.51
CA MET A 200 -18.63 -16.45 7.31
C MET A 200 -19.02 -17.87 6.88
N SER A 201 -20.31 -18.11 6.72
CA SER A 201 -20.84 -19.30 6.04
C SER A 201 -20.55 -19.27 4.53
N GLY A 202 -20.77 -20.40 3.86
CA GLY A 202 -20.67 -20.43 2.39
C GLY A 202 -21.67 -19.50 1.69
N LYS A 203 -22.85 -19.29 2.30
CA LYS A 203 -23.85 -18.34 1.82
C LYS A 203 -23.35 -16.91 1.97
N ASP A 204 -22.83 -16.55 3.16
CA ASP A 204 -22.33 -15.18 3.41
C ASP A 204 -21.20 -14.80 2.45
N ARG A 205 -20.25 -15.72 2.19
CA ARG A 205 -19.18 -15.50 1.20
C ARG A 205 -19.72 -15.29 -0.20
N LYS A 206 -20.75 -16.05 -0.59
CA LYS A 206 -21.38 -15.90 -1.91
C LYS A 206 -22.14 -14.57 -2.03
N ASP A 207 -22.86 -14.17 -1.00
CA ASP A 207 -23.62 -12.93 -0.99
C ASP A 207 -22.68 -11.71 -0.95
N TRP A 208 -21.62 -11.77 -0.16
CA TRP A 208 -20.54 -10.76 -0.18
C TRP A 208 -19.94 -10.60 -1.58
N LEU A 209 -19.53 -11.71 -2.23
CA LEU A 209 -18.94 -11.66 -3.56
C LEU A 209 -19.89 -11.07 -4.59
N LYS A 210 -21.17 -11.45 -4.56
CA LYS A 210 -22.19 -10.87 -5.44
C LYS A 210 -22.37 -9.36 -5.25
N ALA A 211 -22.25 -8.89 -4.00
CA ALA A 211 -22.29 -7.46 -3.69
C ALA A 211 -21.08 -6.75 -4.31
N GLN A 212 -19.89 -7.33 -4.17
CA GLN A 212 -18.67 -6.76 -4.76
C GLN A 212 -18.72 -6.66 -6.29
N LEU A 213 -19.22 -7.70 -6.98
CA LEU A 213 -19.38 -7.70 -8.45
C LEU A 213 -20.41 -6.66 -8.95
N LYS A 214 -21.16 -6.02 -8.06
CA LYS A 214 -22.15 -4.98 -8.39
C LYS A 214 -21.81 -3.61 -7.79
N SER A 215 -20.71 -3.51 -7.02
CA SER A 215 -20.31 -2.27 -6.36
C SER A 215 -19.97 -1.18 -7.38
N GLU A 216 -20.07 0.08 -6.97
CA GLU A 216 -19.70 1.21 -7.82
C GLU A 216 -18.20 1.16 -8.14
N LEU A 217 -17.36 0.78 -7.17
CA LEU A 217 -15.92 0.63 -7.38
C LEU A 217 -15.59 -0.45 -8.41
N TYR A 218 -16.32 -1.57 -8.41
CA TYR A 218 -16.19 -2.59 -9.45
C TYR A 218 -16.54 -2.04 -10.84
N LYS A 219 -17.67 -1.35 -10.96
CA LYS A 219 -18.12 -0.78 -12.24
C LYS A 219 -17.14 0.26 -12.77
N GLU A 220 -16.57 1.06 -11.90
CA GLU A 220 -15.62 2.10 -12.27
C GLU A 220 -14.28 1.53 -12.71
N LEU A 221 -13.70 0.58 -11.95
CA LEU A 221 -12.34 0.12 -12.16
C LEU A 221 -12.21 -1.06 -13.14
N MET A 222 -13.16 -1.98 -13.17
CA MET A 222 -13.02 -3.20 -13.97
C MET A 222 -12.91 -2.98 -15.48
N PRO A 223 -13.48 -1.94 -16.09
CA PRO A 223 -13.20 -1.61 -17.49
C PRO A 223 -11.70 -1.38 -17.79
N TYR A 224 -10.95 -0.90 -16.83
CA TYR A 224 -9.51 -0.59 -16.93
C TYR A 224 -8.61 -1.72 -16.41
N ALA A 225 -9.18 -2.87 -15.99
CA ALA A 225 -8.41 -3.97 -15.41
C ALA A 225 -7.64 -4.75 -16.49
N GLU A 226 -6.51 -4.17 -16.90
CA GLU A 226 -5.50 -4.73 -17.83
C GLU A 226 -4.12 -4.74 -17.19
N PRO A 227 -3.91 -5.45 -16.06
CA PRO A 227 -2.65 -5.44 -15.35
C PRO A 227 -1.54 -6.14 -16.14
N ASP A 228 -0.30 -5.66 -15.97
CA ASP A 228 0.87 -6.20 -16.66
C ASP A 228 1.28 -7.59 -16.11
N SER A 229 1.02 -7.85 -14.84
CA SER A 229 1.27 -9.16 -14.22
C SER A 229 0.32 -10.22 -14.76
N ARG A 230 0.89 -11.32 -15.31
CA ARG A 230 0.12 -12.46 -15.83
C ARG A 230 -0.86 -13.03 -14.79
N LEU A 231 -0.43 -13.14 -13.53
CA LEU A 231 -1.27 -13.66 -12.45
C LEU A 231 -2.46 -12.73 -12.19
N VAL A 232 -2.20 -11.43 -12.05
CA VAL A 232 -3.26 -10.45 -11.79
C VAL A 232 -4.20 -10.33 -12.99
N LYS A 233 -3.71 -10.54 -14.22
CA LYS A 233 -4.55 -10.60 -15.44
C LYS A 233 -5.52 -11.78 -15.38
N ILE A 234 -5.06 -12.99 -15.01
CA ILE A 234 -5.95 -14.15 -14.83
C ILE A 234 -7.03 -13.87 -13.78
N MET A 235 -6.65 -13.24 -12.66
CA MET A 235 -7.58 -12.82 -11.61
C MET A 235 -8.61 -11.79 -12.14
N ALA A 236 -8.17 -10.80 -12.92
CA ALA A 236 -9.04 -9.81 -13.53
C ALA A 236 -10.04 -10.45 -14.50
N ASP A 237 -9.58 -11.38 -15.35
CA ASP A 237 -10.44 -12.10 -16.29
C ASP A 237 -11.50 -12.96 -15.56
N GLN A 238 -11.13 -13.60 -14.45
CA GLN A 238 -12.10 -14.30 -13.60
C GLN A 238 -13.15 -13.35 -13.00
N LEU A 239 -12.75 -12.16 -12.53
CA LEU A 239 -13.69 -11.16 -12.00
C LEU A 239 -14.61 -10.62 -13.12
N LYS A 240 -14.07 -10.31 -14.30
CA LYS A 240 -14.84 -9.87 -15.48
C LYS A 240 -15.85 -10.94 -15.91
N GLY A 241 -15.47 -12.22 -15.84
CA GLY A 241 -16.35 -13.36 -16.13
C GLY A 241 -17.50 -13.54 -15.14
N GLY A 242 -17.40 -12.98 -13.94
CA GLY A 242 -18.48 -12.92 -12.95
C GLY A 242 -18.97 -14.27 -12.42
N ASN A 243 -18.28 -15.37 -12.72
CA ASN A 243 -18.67 -16.70 -12.24
C ASN A 243 -18.34 -16.85 -10.75
N THR A 244 -19.35 -16.67 -9.91
CA THR A 244 -19.18 -16.75 -8.45
C THR A 244 -18.67 -18.11 -7.96
N GLY A 245 -18.98 -19.20 -8.65
CA GLY A 245 -18.49 -20.55 -8.32
C GLY A 245 -16.97 -20.65 -8.48
N VAL A 246 -16.47 -20.21 -9.63
CA VAL A 246 -15.03 -20.18 -9.94
C VAL A 246 -14.29 -19.28 -8.95
N LEU A 247 -14.78 -18.07 -8.71
CA LEU A 247 -14.16 -17.10 -7.80
C LEU A 247 -14.07 -17.63 -6.36
N LEU A 248 -15.15 -18.22 -5.85
CA LEU A 248 -15.16 -18.82 -4.50
C LEU A 248 -14.21 -20.01 -4.40
N PHE A 249 -14.14 -20.84 -5.45
CA PHE A 249 -13.19 -21.94 -5.51
C PHE A 249 -11.75 -21.44 -5.51
N THR A 250 -11.43 -20.44 -6.31
CA THR A 250 -10.09 -19.80 -6.33
C THR A 250 -9.72 -19.23 -4.96
N GLY A 251 -10.64 -18.52 -4.30
CA GLY A 251 -10.40 -18.00 -2.94
C GLY A 251 -10.14 -19.11 -1.92
N LYS A 252 -10.87 -20.21 -2.00
CA LYS A 252 -10.63 -21.39 -1.15
C LYS A 252 -9.29 -22.04 -1.44
N PHE A 253 -8.91 -22.15 -2.72
CA PHE A 253 -7.61 -22.70 -3.13
C PHE A 253 -6.45 -21.86 -2.58
N ILE A 254 -6.51 -20.53 -2.75
CA ILE A 254 -5.48 -19.61 -2.24
C ILE A 254 -5.34 -19.76 -0.71
N ALA A 255 -6.47 -19.85 0.01
CA ALA A 255 -6.47 -20.04 1.46
C ALA A 255 -5.89 -21.40 1.92
N ALA A 256 -5.88 -22.40 1.04
CA ALA A 256 -5.38 -23.75 1.37
C ALA A 256 -3.88 -23.94 1.09
N VAL A 257 -3.27 -23.09 0.23
CA VAL A 257 -1.85 -23.19 -0.16
C VAL A 257 -0.94 -22.22 0.59
N LYS A 258 -1.50 -21.34 1.42
CA LYS A 258 -0.79 -20.49 2.37
C LYS A 258 -0.72 -21.14 3.75
#